data_9b58372fb469c062ac551e9ec2eb29aa
#
_entry.id   9b58372fb469c062ac551e9ec2eb29aa
#
_cell.length_a   1.000
_cell.length_b   1.000
_cell.length_c   1.000
_cell.angle_alpha   90.00
_cell.angle_beta   90.00
_cell.angle_gamma   90.00
#
_symmetry.space_group_name_H-M   'P 1'
#
loop_
_entity.id
_entity.type
_entity.pdbx_description
1 polymer ?
#
loop_
_entity_poly.entity_id
_entity_poly.type
_entity_poly.pdbx_seq_one_letter_code
_entity_poly.pdbx_strand_id
1 'polypeptide(L)'
;MCSSDLFGFAHFDLAEALNVFMRDFGGLGSFDALFGGGGRGRAEQHRGQDLKVTLKLDLAEVASGTTKKIKVRTYERCAECGGAGAARGSRPTSCGTCGGSGEVRRAARSMFGQFVSVSPCPTCAGEGSVIAQPCPKCQGEGRVRAEKTVEINVPAGVADHHYLTMRGAGAPGPRNGPPGDLIAVLDIAEDPRFERQGDDLIYDLPLSFTQAALGAELDVPTPYGAAALKVQPGTQTGAVYRLRGKGLPRVGEGGRGDLHVRVHVWTPTKLTAEQRALLEQLAKVEGSPSADEHTGKKFWEQLRQAFGR
;
A
#
# COMPACT_ATOMS: atom_id res chain seq x y z
N MET A 1 13.56 -51.93 25.46
CA MET A 1 13.24 -51.02 26.55
C MET A 1 12.87 -49.71 25.85
N CYS A 2 11.65 -49.57 25.39
CA CYS A 2 10.46 -49.03 26.09
C CYS A 2 10.70 -47.63 26.65
N SER A 3 10.12 -46.64 26.03
CA SER A 3 9.02 -45.79 26.43
C SER A 3 9.01 -44.61 25.47
N SER A 4 8.01 -44.42 24.59
CA SER A 4 6.72 -43.76 24.83
C SER A 4 6.83 -42.38 25.48
N ASP A 5 6.70 -41.34 24.67
CA ASP A 5 5.95 -40.15 25.04
C ASP A 5 5.39 -39.47 23.76
N LEU A 6 4.25 -39.96 23.36
CA LEU A 6 3.24 -39.29 22.56
C LEU A 6 2.41 -38.50 23.58
N PHE A 7 2.36 -37.18 23.45
CA PHE A 7 1.24 -36.26 23.77
C PHE A 7 1.77 -34.83 23.91
N GLY A 8 2.14 -34.23 22.77
CA GLY A 8 2.20 -32.78 22.67
C GLY A 8 0.79 -32.23 22.45
N PHE A 9 0.10 -31.84 23.49
CA PHE A 9 -1.12 -31.04 23.40
C PHE A 9 -0.75 -29.71 22.74
N ALA A 10 -1.09 -29.57 21.45
CA ALA A 10 -1.20 -28.28 20.82
C ALA A 10 -2.21 -27.46 21.64
N HIS A 11 -1.76 -26.35 22.18
CA HIS A 11 -2.64 -25.30 22.70
C HIS A 11 -3.54 -24.85 21.55
N PHE A 12 -4.74 -25.40 21.51
CA PHE A 12 -5.81 -24.87 20.67
C PHE A 12 -6.19 -23.54 21.32
N ASP A 13 -5.74 -22.44 20.74
CA ASP A 13 -6.16 -21.12 21.16
C ASP A 13 -7.64 -20.94 20.76
N LEU A 14 -8.51 -21.08 21.77
CA LEU A 14 -9.95 -20.95 21.61
C LEU A 14 -10.34 -19.58 21.02
N ALA A 15 -9.49 -18.56 21.21
CA ALA A 15 -9.69 -17.22 20.67
C ALA A 15 -9.44 -17.18 19.14
N GLU A 16 -8.49 -17.97 18.64
CA GLU A 16 -8.20 -18.05 17.21
C GLU A 16 -9.26 -18.86 16.45
N ALA A 17 -9.74 -19.96 17.05
CA ALA A 17 -10.87 -20.75 16.51
C ALA A 17 -12.17 -19.94 16.49
N LEU A 18 -12.40 -19.11 17.51
CA LEU A 18 -13.56 -18.22 17.59
C LEU A 18 -13.48 -17.09 16.55
N ASN A 19 -12.29 -16.55 16.27
CA ASN A 19 -12.09 -15.55 15.23
C ASN A 19 -12.30 -16.09 13.80
N VAL A 20 -11.88 -17.32 13.53
CA VAL A 20 -12.13 -18.00 12.24
C VAL A 20 -13.62 -18.29 12.06
N PHE A 21 -14.30 -18.76 13.10
CA PHE A 21 -15.74 -19.00 13.10
C PHE A 21 -16.56 -17.70 12.89
N MET A 22 -16.14 -16.60 13.49
CA MET A 22 -16.79 -15.29 13.31
C MET A 22 -16.56 -14.69 11.94
N ARG A 23 -15.45 -15.03 11.26
CA ARG A 23 -15.14 -14.57 9.91
C ARG A 23 -15.93 -15.31 8.81
N ASP A 24 -16.18 -16.60 8.97
CA ASP A 24 -16.91 -17.42 7.99
C ASP A 24 -18.43 -17.44 8.22
N PHE A 25 -18.90 -17.20 9.44
CA PHE A 25 -20.34 -17.13 9.78
C PHE A 25 -20.86 -15.69 9.91
N GLY A 26 -20.20 -14.71 9.32
CA GLY A 26 -20.54 -13.27 9.34
C GLY A 26 -21.86 -12.86 8.69
N GLY A 27 -22.83 -13.77 8.62
CA GLY A 27 -24.15 -13.53 8.05
C GLY A 27 -25.31 -13.38 9.05
N LEU A 28 -25.08 -13.55 10.35
CA LEU A 28 -26.14 -13.34 11.37
C LEU A 28 -25.78 -12.21 12.32
N GLY A 29 -26.20 -11.00 11.95
CA GLY A 29 -26.04 -9.75 12.71
C GLY A 29 -26.79 -9.68 14.06
N SER A 30 -26.69 -10.71 14.90
CA SER A 30 -27.41 -10.77 16.17
C SER A 30 -26.53 -10.86 17.42
N PHE A 31 -25.22 -11.07 17.31
CA PHE A 31 -24.35 -11.23 18.49
C PHE A 31 -23.83 -9.90 19.05
N ASP A 32 -23.70 -8.88 18.20
CA ASP A 32 -23.25 -7.53 18.65
C ASP A 32 -24.33 -6.80 19.51
N ALA A 33 -25.59 -7.20 19.36
CA ALA A 33 -26.69 -6.68 20.17
C ALA A 33 -26.75 -7.30 21.58
N LEU A 34 -26.10 -8.45 21.84
CA LEU A 34 -26.21 -9.18 23.10
C LEU A 34 -25.08 -8.83 24.10
N PHE A 35 -23.91 -8.35 23.63
CA PHE A 35 -22.74 -8.08 24.48
C PHE A 35 -22.31 -6.59 24.55
N GLY A 36 -23.25 -5.66 24.52
CA GLY A 36 -23.02 -4.36 25.11
C GLY A 36 -22.26 -3.34 24.27
N GLY A 37 -22.84 -2.90 23.19
CA GLY A 37 -22.40 -1.71 22.44
C GLY A 37 -23.17 -0.43 22.77
N GLY A 38 -23.31 -0.08 24.04
CA GLY A 38 -24.01 1.13 24.47
C GLY A 38 -23.20 2.42 24.28
N GLY A 39 -22.70 2.75 23.10
CA GLY A 39 -22.02 4.04 22.92
C GLY A 39 -21.41 4.28 21.53
N ARG A 40 -21.13 3.27 20.75
CA ARG A 40 -20.46 3.43 19.45
C ARG A 40 -21.39 3.85 18.30
N GLY A 41 -22.67 3.47 18.33
CA GLY A 41 -23.59 3.74 17.22
C GLY A 41 -23.88 5.23 16.97
N ARG A 42 -23.78 6.09 17.99
CA ARG A 42 -24.11 7.53 17.84
C ARG A 42 -22.97 8.33 17.18
N ALA A 43 -21.72 7.94 17.41
CA ALA A 43 -20.56 8.58 16.80
C ALA A 43 -20.41 8.19 15.31
N GLU A 44 -20.82 6.97 14.96
CA GLU A 44 -20.66 6.43 13.62
C GLU A 44 -21.67 7.02 12.61
N GLN A 45 -22.91 7.30 13.04
CA GLN A 45 -23.96 7.91 12.18
C GLN A 45 -23.64 9.34 11.71
N HIS A 46 -22.78 10.07 12.42
CA HIS A 46 -22.42 11.46 12.09
C HIS A 46 -21.01 11.60 11.53
N ARG A 47 -20.24 10.53 11.47
CA ARG A 47 -18.90 10.56 10.88
C ARG A 47 -18.99 10.72 9.37
N GLY A 48 -18.09 11.52 8.82
CA GLY A 48 -17.91 11.64 7.39
C GLY A 48 -17.39 10.36 6.77
N GLN A 49 -17.63 10.22 5.47
CA GLN A 49 -17.15 9.07 4.71
C GLN A 49 -15.61 9.10 4.56
N ASP A 50 -15.02 7.94 4.66
CA ASP A 50 -13.61 7.77 4.31
C ASP A 50 -13.44 7.87 2.79
N LEU A 51 -12.35 8.50 2.37
CA LEU A 51 -12.01 8.65 0.95
C LEU A 51 -10.88 7.70 0.61
N LYS A 52 -11.04 6.96 -0.48
CA LYS A 52 -9.99 6.09 -1.01
C LYS A 52 -9.49 6.66 -2.33
N VAL A 53 -8.18 6.81 -2.44
CA VAL A 53 -7.51 7.30 -3.65
C VAL A 53 -6.34 6.40 -3.99
N THR A 54 -6.07 6.22 -5.29
CA THR A 54 -4.90 5.49 -5.76
C THR A 54 -3.83 6.49 -6.18
N LEU A 55 -2.63 6.33 -5.67
CA LEU A 55 -1.49 7.20 -5.94
C LEU A 55 -0.46 6.45 -6.78
N LYS A 56 -0.29 6.86 -8.02
CA LYS A 56 0.72 6.29 -8.91
C LYS A 56 2.08 6.90 -8.63
N LEU A 57 3.07 6.04 -8.46
CA LEU A 57 4.45 6.39 -8.14
C LEU A 57 5.40 5.69 -9.10
N ASP A 58 6.47 6.36 -9.48
CA ASP A 58 7.60 5.76 -10.19
C ASP A 58 8.69 5.32 -9.22
N LEU A 59 9.59 4.46 -9.69
CA LEU A 59 10.67 3.91 -8.87
C LEU A 59 11.59 5.01 -8.32
N ALA A 60 11.82 6.09 -9.07
CA ALA A 60 12.63 7.23 -8.62
C ALA A 60 11.95 8.01 -7.48
N GLU A 61 10.63 8.17 -7.54
CA GLU A 61 9.84 8.78 -6.46
C GLU A 61 9.84 7.91 -5.20
N VAL A 62 9.76 6.59 -5.38
CA VAL A 62 9.89 5.63 -4.26
C VAL A 62 11.27 5.70 -3.64
N ALA A 63 12.32 5.86 -4.44
CA ALA A 63 13.69 5.93 -3.95
C ALA A 63 13.99 7.21 -3.16
N SER A 64 13.40 8.35 -3.56
CA SER A 64 13.65 9.66 -2.93
C SER A 64 12.60 10.06 -1.91
N GLY A 65 11.41 9.47 -1.98
CA GLY A 65 10.21 10.01 -1.35
C GLY A 65 9.67 11.21 -2.14
N THR A 66 8.39 11.47 -2.01
CA THR A 66 7.76 12.57 -2.76
C THR A 66 6.53 13.10 -2.04
N THR A 67 6.19 14.36 -2.33
CA THR A 67 4.92 14.95 -1.89
C THR A 67 4.05 15.18 -3.10
N LYS A 68 2.91 14.48 -3.17
CA LYS A 68 1.96 14.61 -4.26
C LYS A 68 0.72 15.38 -3.86
N LYS A 69 0.28 16.28 -4.74
CA LYS A 69 -0.97 17.03 -4.60
C LYS A 69 -2.03 16.37 -5.48
N ILE A 70 -3.09 15.91 -4.85
CA ILE A 70 -4.21 15.29 -5.55
C ILE A 70 -5.48 16.09 -5.35
N LYS A 71 -6.33 16.15 -6.38
CA LYS A 71 -7.66 16.72 -6.29
C LYS A 71 -8.66 15.60 -6.04
N VAL A 72 -9.39 15.71 -4.93
CA VAL A 72 -10.43 14.74 -4.56
C VAL A 72 -11.79 15.43 -4.57
N ARG A 73 -12.78 14.79 -5.17
CA ARG A 73 -14.17 15.22 -5.08
C ARG A 73 -14.75 14.72 -3.77
N THR A 74 -15.10 15.64 -2.92
CA THR A 74 -15.58 15.36 -1.58
C THR A 74 -16.62 16.38 -1.17
N TYR A 75 -16.91 16.42 0.12
CA TYR A 75 -17.73 17.48 0.71
C TYR A 75 -16.83 18.47 1.45
N GLU A 76 -17.28 19.72 1.50
CA GLU A 76 -16.72 20.74 2.38
C GLU A 76 -17.82 21.30 3.28
N ARG A 77 -17.43 21.84 4.41
CA ARG A 77 -18.38 22.50 5.32
C ARG A 77 -19.07 23.66 4.60
N CYS A 78 -20.36 23.71 4.71
CA CYS A 78 -21.13 24.79 4.11
C CYS A 78 -20.75 26.15 4.72
N ALA A 79 -20.21 27.06 3.92
CA ALA A 79 -19.77 28.37 4.39
C ALA A 79 -20.92 29.28 4.89
N GLU A 80 -22.14 29.06 4.40
CA GLU A 80 -23.28 29.87 4.82
C GLU A 80 -23.77 29.57 6.23
N CYS A 81 -23.80 28.29 6.61
CA CYS A 81 -24.28 27.89 7.93
C CYS A 81 -23.14 27.42 8.85
N GLY A 82 -21.89 27.49 8.41
CA GLY A 82 -20.75 27.03 9.19
C GLY A 82 -20.78 25.53 9.55
N GLY A 83 -21.50 24.72 8.77
CA GLY A 83 -21.70 23.32 9.02
C GLY A 83 -22.89 22.92 9.87
N ALA A 84 -23.65 23.88 10.42
CA ALA A 84 -24.80 23.62 11.30
C ALA A 84 -26.03 23.03 10.57
N GLY A 85 -26.13 23.22 9.26
CA GLY A 85 -27.30 22.81 8.47
C GLY A 85 -28.51 23.73 8.61
N ALA A 86 -28.54 24.63 9.59
CA ALA A 86 -29.61 25.56 9.82
C ALA A 86 -29.39 26.87 9.07
N ALA A 87 -30.47 27.55 8.67
CA ALA A 87 -30.42 28.90 8.09
C ALA A 87 -29.82 29.90 9.08
N ARG A 88 -29.29 31.02 8.57
CA ARG A 88 -28.72 32.09 9.42
C ARG A 88 -29.79 32.59 10.41
N GLY A 89 -29.42 32.61 11.69
CA GLY A 89 -30.34 33.02 12.76
C GLY A 89 -31.21 31.89 13.32
N SER A 90 -31.26 30.74 12.68
CA SER A 90 -31.91 29.54 13.17
C SER A 90 -30.89 28.59 13.84
N ARG A 91 -31.34 27.82 14.85
CA ARG A 91 -30.52 26.81 15.51
C ARG A 91 -31.26 25.47 15.51
N PRO A 92 -30.54 24.36 15.43
CA PRO A 92 -31.12 23.03 15.68
C PRO A 92 -31.77 23.02 17.08
N THR A 93 -32.99 22.51 17.19
CA THR A 93 -33.72 22.35 18.46
C THR A 93 -33.74 20.86 18.82
N SER A 94 -33.80 20.55 20.11
CA SER A 94 -33.95 19.18 20.57
C SER A 94 -35.22 18.55 20.02
N CYS A 95 -35.16 17.33 19.55
CA CYS A 95 -36.30 16.60 19.00
C CYS A 95 -37.33 16.33 20.10
N GLY A 96 -38.54 16.84 19.97
CA GLY A 96 -39.60 16.65 20.95
C GLY A 96 -40.04 15.21 21.16
N THR A 97 -39.87 14.35 20.15
CA THR A 97 -40.25 12.92 20.21
C THR A 97 -39.33 12.10 21.06
N CYS A 98 -38.01 12.35 21.00
CA CYS A 98 -37.01 11.59 21.76
C CYS A 98 -36.31 12.39 22.87
N GLY A 99 -36.71 13.65 23.05
CA GLY A 99 -36.11 14.53 24.07
C GLY A 99 -34.59 14.77 23.86
N GLY A 100 -34.12 14.68 22.60
CA GLY A 100 -32.70 14.83 22.25
C GLY A 100 -31.89 13.54 22.28
N SER A 101 -32.47 12.39 22.68
CA SER A 101 -31.75 11.11 22.79
C SER A 101 -31.40 10.50 21.41
N GLY A 102 -32.12 10.87 20.35
CA GLY A 102 -31.99 10.26 19.02
C GLY A 102 -32.67 8.90 18.89
N GLU A 103 -33.07 8.28 19.97
CA GLU A 103 -33.60 6.91 20.01
C GLU A 103 -34.96 6.89 20.71
N VAL A 104 -35.81 5.96 20.29
CA VAL A 104 -37.07 5.66 20.97
C VAL A 104 -37.04 4.22 21.47
N ARG A 105 -37.40 4.04 22.73
CA ARG A 105 -37.47 2.72 23.38
C ARG A 105 -38.90 2.25 23.34
N ARG A 106 -39.15 1.08 22.76
CA ARG A 106 -40.45 0.43 22.73
C ARG A 106 -40.37 -0.85 23.54
N ALA A 107 -41.18 -0.94 24.57
CA ALA A 107 -41.33 -2.19 25.33
C ALA A 107 -42.40 -3.05 24.65
N ALA A 108 -42.03 -4.22 24.19
CA ALA A 108 -42.96 -5.22 23.68
C ALA A 108 -43.01 -6.41 24.67
N ARG A 109 -44.21 -6.85 25.01
CA ARG A 109 -44.44 -8.07 25.81
C ARG A 109 -44.52 -9.26 24.83
N SER A 110 -43.72 -10.26 25.03
CA SER A 110 -43.81 -11.56 24.34
C SER A 110 -44.09 -12.67 25.37
N MET A 111 -44.39 -13.87 24.88
CA MET A 111 -44.61 -15.05 25.76
C MET A 111 -43.38 -15.42 26.60
N PHE A 112 -42.19 -14.91 26.23
CA PHE A 112 -40.90 -15.15 26.90
C PHE A 112 -40.41 -13.99 27.76
N GLY A 113 -41.26 -12.97 28.00
CA GLY A 113 -40.90 -11.83 28.82
C GLY A 113 -41.08 -10.47 28.14
N GLN A 114 -40.59 -9.43 28.80
CA GLN A 114 -40.63 -8.07 28.33
C GLN A 114 -39.33 -7.73 27.59
N PHE A 115 -39.41 -7.43 26.28
CA PHE A 115 -38.27 -7.00 25.51
C PHE A 115 -38.35 -5.49 25.30
N VAL A 116 -37.22 -4.80 25.51
CA VAL A 116 -37.09 -3.38 25.19
C VAL A 116 -36.32 -3.27 23.85
N SER A 117 -37.03 -2.87 22.81
CA SER A 117 -36.44 -2.57 21.50
C SER A 117 -36.06 -1.11 21.44
N VAL A 118 -34.81 -0.84 21.09
CA VAL A 118 -34.29 0.53 20.85
C VAL A 118 -34.22 0.71 19.34
N SER A 119 -34.84 1.78 18.84
CA SER A 119 -34.83 2.11 17.42
C SER A 119 -34.53 3.60 17.22
N PRO A 120 -33.91 3.99 16.07
CA PRO A 120 -33.72 5.41 15.75
C PRO A 120 -35.05 6.15 15.77
N CYS A 121 -35.05 7.35 16.32
CA CYS A 121 -36.24 8.17 16.39
C CYS A 121 -36.72 8.53 14.98
N PRO A 122 -37.98 8.22 14.61
CA PRO A 122 -38.50 8.46 13.26
C PRO A 122 -38.56 9.95 12.89
N THR A 123 -38.67 10.83 13.88
CA THR A 123 -38.80 12.28 13.66
C THR A 123 -37.46 12.94 13.32
N CYS A 124 -36.37 12.51 13.97
CA CYS A 124 -35.05 13.09 13.76
C CYS A 124 -34.08 12.11 13.10
N ALA A 125 -34.54 10.93 12.69
CA ALA A 125 -33.72 9.89 12.06
C ALA A 125 -32.44 9.52 12.86
N GLY A 126 -32.53 9.55 14.19
CA GLY A 126 -31.42 9.24 15.07
C GLY A 126 -30.57 10.44 15.54
N GLU A 127 -30.78 11.62 14.99
CA GLU A 127 -29.94 12.79 15.27
C GLU A 127 -30.18 13.48 16.62
N GLY A 128 -31.32 13.26 17.23
CA GLY A 128 -31.71 13.91 18.50
C GLY A 128 -32.10 15.37 18.36
N SER A 129 -31.87 16.00 17.19
CA SER A 129 -32.22 17.40 16.91
C SER A 129 -33.00 17.55 15.61
N VAL A 130 -33.79 18.60 15.50
CA VAL A 130 -34.57 18.94 14.30
C VAL A 130 -34.25 20.36 13.89
N ILE A 131 -34.07 20.56 12.59
CA ILE A 131 -33.85 21.90 12.01
C ILE A 131 -35.16 22.41 11.45
N ALA A 132 -35.70 23.45 12.07
CA ALA A 132 -36.97 24.08 11.64
C ALA A 132 -36.81 24.81 10.30
N GLN A 133 -35.68 25.47 10.10
CA GLN A 133 -35.35 26.19 8.86
C GLN A 133 -34.03 25.70 8.31
N PRO A 134 -34.03 24.80 7.30
CA PRO A 134 -32.80 24.30 6.70
C PRO A 134 -32.07 25.40 5.92
N CYS A 135 -30.76 25.35 5.94
CA CYS A 135 -29.91 26.25 5.14
C CYS A 135 -30.17 26.03 3.64
N PRO A 136 -30.49 27.11 2.87
CA PRO A 136 -30.85 26.97 1.46
C PRO A 136 -29.74 26.40 0.58
N LYS A 137 -28.46 26.61 0.96
CA LYS A 137 -27.30 26.15 0.19
C LYS A 137 -27.04 24.67 0.35
N CYS A 138 -27.10 24.14 1.57
CA CYS A 138 -26.80 22.73 1.87
C CYS A 138 -28.06 21.92 2.20
N GLN A 139 -29.24 22.48 2.18
CA GLN A 139 -30.52 21.80 2.42
C GLN A 139 -30.56 20.99 3.73
N GLY A 140 -29.88 21.49 4.75
CA GLY A 140 -29.85 20.85 6.08
C GLY A 140 -28.68 19.92 6.32
N GLU A 141 -27.91 19.55 5.30
CA GLU A 141 -26.75 18.64 5.46
C GLU A 141 -25.56 19.28 6.19
N GLY A 142 -25.43 20.60 6.18
CA GLY A 142 -24.27 21.30 6.75
C GLY A 142 -22.99 21.22 5.91
N ARG A 143 -23.05 20.54 4.75
CA ARG A 143 -21.91 20.33 3.84
C ARG A 143 -22.35 20.44 2.39
N VAL A 144 -21.43 20.80 1.50
CA VAL A 144 -21.65 20.95 0.06
C VAL A 144 -20.58 20.17 -0.70
N ARG A 145 -20.91 19.71 -1.88
CA ARG A 145 -19.93 19.04 -2.75
C ARG A 145 -18.89 20.04 -3.22
N ALA A 146 -17.62 19.69 -3.10
CA ALA A 146 -16.48 20.51 -3.50
C ALA A 146 -15.31 19.64 -3.98
N GLU A 147 -14.40 20.26 -4.69
CA GLU A 147 -13.10 19.65 -5.00
C GLU A 147 -12.06 20.21 -4.03
N LYS A 148 -11.40 19.32 -3.30
CA LYS A 148 -10.34 19.66 -2.34
C LYS A 148 -9.01 19.14 -2.86
N THR A 149 -7.98 19.99 -2.81
CA THR A 149 -6.61 19.55 -3.04
C THR A 149 -6.02 19.05 -1.71
N VAL A 150 -5.53 17.84 -1.71
CA VAL A 150 -4.86 17.23 -0.55
C VAL A 150 -3.40 16.95 -0.91
N GLU A 151 -2.50 17.33 -0.03
CA GLU A 151 -1.08 17.00 -0.13
C GLU A 151 -0.82 15.71 0.62
N ILE A 152 -0.21 14.74 -0.06
CA ILE A 152 0.16 13.44 0.50
C ILE A 152 1.66 13.32 0.48
N ASN A 153 2.26 13.22 1.65
CA ASN A 153 3.68 12.96 1.80
C ASN A 153 3.93 11.45 1.79
N VAL A 154 4.63 10.98 0.76
CA VAL A 154 5.00 9.58 0.59
C VAL A 154 6.43 9.40 1.06
N PRO A 155 6.68 8.60 2.10
CA PRO A 155 8.03 8.32 2.54
C PRO A 155 8.80 7.51 1.50
N ALA A 156 10.12 7.60 1.53
CA ALA A 156 10.98 6.81 0.67
C ALA A 156 10.94 5.32 1.05
N GLY A 157 11.07 4.43 0.07
CA GLY A 157 11.16 2.98 0.28
C GLY A 157 9.81 2.24 0.36
N VAL A 158 8.69 2.93 0.21
CA VAL A 158 7.36 2.30 0.28
C VAL A 158 7.24 1.11 -0.67
N ALA A 159 6.46 0.11 -0.26
CA ALA A 159 6.15 -1.04 -1.08
C ALA A 159 4.83 -0.85 -1.84
N ASP A 160 4.68 -1.64 -2.90
CA ASP A 160 3.46 -1.64 -3.70
C ASP A 160 2.26 -2.13 -2.87
N HIS A 161 1.08 -1.63 -3.22
CA HIS A 161 -0.18 -1.90 -2.51
C HIS A 161 -0.22 -1.52 -1.03
N HIS A 162 0.82 -0.87 -0.50
CA HIS A 162 0.75 -0.26 0.81
C HIS A 162 -0.22 0.92 0.79
N TYR A 163 -0.77 1.25 1.95
CA TYR A 163 -1.69 2.38 2.10
C TYR A 163 -1.21 3.35 3.16
N LEU A 164 -1.46 4.62 2.90
CA LEU A 164 -1.22 5.71 3.84
C LEU A 164 -2.56 6.23 4.34
N THR A 165 -2.78 6.20 5.65
CA THR A 165 -4.00 6.72 6.26
C THR A 165 -3.75 8.11 6.82
N MET A 166 -4.47 9.09 6.28
CA MET A 166 -4.47 10.46 6.77
C MET A 166 -5.75 10.70 7.57
N ARG A 167 -5.62 10.68 8.90
CA ARG A 167 -6.75 10.82 9.81
C ARG A 167 -7.42 12.19 9.67
N GLY A 168 -8.74 12.18 9.58
CA GLY A 168 -9.54 13.40 9.47
C GLY A 168 -9.42 14.15 8.14
N ALA A 169 -8.72 13.59 7.14
CA ALA A 169 -8.60 14.19 5.81
C ALA A 169 -9.69 13.77 4.83
N GLY A 170 -10.59 12.89 5.24
CA GLY A 170 -11.75 12.43 4.47
C GLY A 170 -12.87 13.48 4.35
N ALA A 171 -14.06 13.01 4.01
CA ALA A 171 -15.24 13.88 3.92
C ALA A 171 -15.66 14.36 5.31
N PRO A 172 -16.08 15.64 5.47
CA PRO A 172 -16.66 16.10 6.73
C PRO A 172 -17.98 15.38 7.00
N GLY A 173 -18.21 15.05 8.26
CA GLY A 173 -19.49 14.53 8.69
C GLY A 173 -20.62 15.53 8.52
N PRO A 174 -21.88 15.08 8.38
CA PRO A 174 -23.03 15.96 8.34
C PRO A 174 -23.14 16.76 9.64
N ARG A 175 -23.62 18.00 9.54
CA ARG A 175 -23.91 18.86 10.69
C ARG A 175 -22.80 18.97 11.73
N ASN A 176 -21.58 19.28 11.25
CA ASN A 176 -20.37 19.35 12.07
C ASN A 176 -19.94 18.02 12.71
N GLY A 177 -20.41 16.88 12.21
CA GLY A 177 -19.91 15.57 12.58
C GLY A 177 -18.41 15.44 12.30
N PRO A 178 -17.72 14.52 12.98
CA PRO A 178 -16.30 14.29 12.77
C PRO A 178 -16.02 13.87 11.32
N PRO A 179 -14.91 14.30 10.71
CA PRO A 179 -14.55 13.90 9.36
C PRO A 179 -14.14 12.42 9.32
N GLY A 180 -14.26 11.82 8.15
CA GLY A 180 -13.66 10.54 7.83
C GLY A 180 -12.15 10.65 7.61
N ASP A 181 -11.54 9.57 7.19
CA ASP A 181 -10.11 9.49 6.88
C ASP A 181 -9.88 9.46 5.36
N LEU A 182 -8.69 9.84 4.93
CA LEU A 182 -8.25 9.64 3.54
C LEU A 182 -7.25 8.48 3.51
N ILE A 183 -7.57 7.47 2.72
CA ILE A 183 -6.74 6.28 2.52
C ILE A 183 -6.14 6.37 1.11
N ALA A 184 -4.83 6.61 1.05
CA ALA A 184 -4.07 6.61 -0.20
C ALA A 184 -3.45 5.23 -0.40
N VAL A 185 -3.89 4.51 -1.42
CA VAL A 185 -3.28 3.23 -1.84
C VAL A 185 -2.18 3.54 -2.82
N LEU A 186 -1.00 3.02 -2.57
CA LEU A 186 0.17 3.21 -3.42
C LEU A 186 0.14 2.19 -4.55
N ASP A 187 0.34 2.65 -5.76
CA ASP A 187 0.42 1.87 -6.99
C ASP A 187 1.75 2.24 -7.66
N ILE A 188 2.74 1.35 -7.53
CA ILE A 188 4.09 1.61 -8.02
C ILE A 188 4.19 1.08 -9.43
N ALA A 189 4.47 1.97 -10.38
CA ALA A 189 4.69 1.59 -11.76
C ALA A 189 5.96 0.75 -11.88
N GLU A 190 5.87 -0.37 -12.59
CA GLU A 190 7.02 -1.19 -12.92
C GLU A 190 8.01 -0.39 -13.79
N ASP A 191 9.27 -0.37 -13.39
CA ASP A 191 10.35 0.18 -14.22
C ASP A 191 10.95 -0.97 -15.03
N PRO A 192 10.86 -0.95 -16.38
CA PRO A 192 11.34 -2.04 -17.24
C PRO A 192 12.85 -2.29 -17.13
N ARG A 193 13.59 -1.38 -16.52
CA ARG A 193 15.03 -1.52 -16.32
C ARG A 193 15.39 -2.32 -15.08
N PHE A 194 14.51 -2.34 -14.08
CA PHE A 194 14.81 -2.92 -12.77
C PHE A 194 13.78 -3.94 -12.35
N GLU A 195 14.25 -5.07 -11.86
CA GLU A 195 13.45 -6.03 -11.11
C GLU A 195 13.61 -5.74 -9.62
N ARG A 196 12.51 -5.52 -8.90
CA ARG A 196 12.51 -5.22 -7.48
C ARG A 196 12.43 -6.50 -6.66
N GLN A 197 13.37 -6.69 -5.73
CA GLN A 197 13.33 -7.77 -4.74
C GLN A 197 13.41 -7.19 -3.32
N GLY A 198 12.26 -6.86 -2.75
CA GLY A 198 12.19 -6.17 -1.47
C GLY A 198 12.77 -4.76 -1.55
N ASP A 199 13.89 -4.51 -0.86
CA ASP A 199 14.62 -3.24 -0.91
C ASP A 199 15.78 -3.27 -1.91
N ASP A 200 16.15 -4.46 -2.40
CA ASP A 200 17.18 -4.63 -3.40
C ASP A 200 16.59 -4.51 -4.82
N LEU A 201 17.45 -4.14 -5.75
CA LEU A 201 17.13 -4.03 -7.16
C LEU A 201 18.06 -4.93 -7.98
N ILE A 202 17.52 -5.51 -9.05
CA ILE A 202 18.31 -6.24 -10.04
C ILE A 202 18.25 -5.46 -11.36
N TYR A 203 19.39 -5.29 -11.97
CA TYR A 203 19.56 -4.68 -13.29
C TYR A 203 20.31 -5.63 -14.21
N ASP A 204 19.75 -5.92 -15.38
CA ASP A 204 20.41 -6.71 -16.42
C ASP A 204 21.28 -5.81 -17.29
N LEU A 205 22.60 -6.00 -17.18
CA LEU A 205 23.60 -5.26 -17.93
C LEU A 205 24.00 -6.04 -19.19
N PRO A 206 23.57 -5.61 -20.39
CA PRO A 206 24.06 -6.22 -21.60
C PRO A 206 25.50 -5.75 -21.87
N LEU A 207 26.41 -6.69 -22.02
CA LEU A 207 27.81 -6.44 -22.40
C LEU A 207 28.08 -7.01 -23.80
N SER A 208 28.86 -6.30 -24.59
CA SER A 208 29.44 -6.89 -25.79
C SER A 208 30.50 -7.92 -25.42
N PHE A 209 30.76 -8.89 -26.31
CA PHE A 209 31.82 -9.87 -26.13
C PHE A 209 33.19 -9.24 -25.82
N THR A 210 33.55 -8.16 -26.53
CA THR A 210 34.79 -7.43 -26.31
C THR A 210 34.89 -6.77 -24.95
N GLN A 211 33.79 -6.17 -24.46
CA GLN A 211 33.74 -5.58 -23.14
C GLN A 211 33.85 -6.65 -22.04
N ALA A 212 33.22 -7.80 -22.24
CA ALA A 212 33.31 -8.91 -21.29
C ALA A 212 34.72 -9.53 -21.25
N ALA A 213 35.37 -9.66 -22.41
CA ALA A 213 36.71 -10.25 -22.53
C ALA A 213 37.81 -9.32 -22.02
N LEU A 214 37.79 -8.05 -22.38
CA LEU A 214 38.84 -7.07 -22.06
C LEU A 214 38.60 -6.33 -20.76
N GLY A 215 37.36 -6.41 -20.24
CA GLY A 215 36.91 -5.55 -19.16
C GLY A 215 36.48 -4.18 -19.68
N ALA A 216 35.66 -3.48 -18.93
CA ALA A 216 35.17 -2.15 -19.29
C ALA A 216 34.79 -1.37 -18.02
N GLU A 217 34.80 -0.07 -18.13
CA GLU A 217 34.19 0.82 -17.15
C GLU A 217 32.91 1.41 -17.77
N LEU A 218 31.77 1.18 -17.12
CA LEU A 218 30.46 1.49 -17.66
C LEU A 218 29.59 2.18 -16.62
N ASP A 219 28.76 3.09 -17.07
CA ASP A 219 27.75 3.72 -16.23
C ASP A 219 26.48 2.85 -16.18
N VAL A 220 26.12 2.43 -14.97
CA VAL A 220 24.92 1.65 -14.71
C VAL A 220 23.84 2.58 -14.16
N PRO A 221 22.63 2.53 -14.70
CA PRO A 221 21.53 3.32 -14.16
C PRO A 221 21.18 2.86 -12.73
N THR A 222 20.87 3.82 -11.86
CA THR A 222 20.34 3.57 -10.52
C THR A 222 19.14 4.47 -10.31
N PRO A 223 18.27 4.23 -9.31
CA PRO A 223 17.17 5.14 -9.00
C PRO A 223 17.62 6.56 -8.64
N TYR A 224 18.91 6.75 -8.33
CA TYR A 224 19.49 8.04 -7.93
C TYR A 224 20.35 8.71 -9.02
N GLY A 225 20.38 8.13 -10.21
CA GLY A 225 21.25 8.57 -11.31
C GLY A 225 22.16 7.44 -11.79
N ALA A 226 23.27 7.77 -12.48
CA ALA A 226 24.24 6.79 -12.94
C ALA A 226 25.29 6.46 -11.85
N ALA A 227 25.78 5.23 -11.86
CA ALA A 227 26.90 4.78 -11.05
C ALA A 227 27.93 4.06 -11.90
N ALA A 228 29.20 4.41 -11.76
CA ALA A 228 30.29 3.75 -12.48
C ALA A 228 30.47 2.31 -11.96
N LEU A 229 30.54 1.35 -12.87
CA LEU A 229 30.82 -0.04 -12.63
C LEU A 229 32.06 -0.47 -13.44
N LYS A 230 33.05 -1.00 -12.75
CA LYS A 230 34.23 -1.60 -13.37
C LYS A 230 34.02 -3.09 -13.56
N VAL A 231 33.83 -3.51 -14.79
CA VAL A 231 33.72 -4.92 -15.20
C VAL A 231 35.12 -5.48 -15.37
N GLN A 232 35.38 -6.64 -14.77
CA GLN A 232 36.69 -7.29 -14.83
C GLN A 232 36.87 -8.01 -16.17
N PRO A 233 38.12 -8.11 -16.70
CA PRO A 233 38.41 -8.93 -17.87
C PRO A 233 38.02 -10.40 -17.63
N GLY A 234 37.45 -11.04 -18.66
CA GLY A 234 37.00 -12.43 -18.58
C GLY A 234 35.67 -12.65 -17.86
N THR A 235 34.88 -11.56 -17.67
CA THR A 235 33.56 -11.65 -17.04
C THR A 235 32.62 -12.51 -17.90
N GLN A 236 31.98 -13.49 -17.25
CA GLN A 236 31.06 -14.42 -17.89
C GLN A 236 29.61 -13.96 -17.77
N THR A 237 28.74 -14.44 -18.68
CA THR A 237 27.27 -14.28 -18.54
C THR A 237 26.81 -14.87 -17.23
N GLY A 238 25.91 -14.14 -16.54
CA GLY A 238 25.39 -14.53 -15.22
C GLY A 238 26.25 -14.07 -14.04
N ALA A 239 27.40 -13.43 -14.29
CA ALA A 239 28.17 -12.79 -13.23
C ALA A 239 27.34 -11.66 -12.60
N VAL A 240 27.38 -11.55 -11.26
CA VAL A 240 26.61 -10.52 -10.53
C VAL A 240 27.57 -9.60 -9.80
N TYR A 241 27.45 -8.30 -10.07
CA TYR A 241 28.15 -7.24 -9.35
C TYR A 241 27.22 -6.56 -8.37
N ARG A 242 27.62 -6.44 -7.11
CA ARG A 242 26.83 -5.80 -6.06
C ARG A 242 27.28 -4.37 -5.85
N LEU A 243 26.39 -3.42 -6.12
CA LEU A 243 26.58 -2.00 -5.82
C LEU A 243 25.87 -1.67 -4.50
N ARG A 244 26.66 -1.59 -3.42
CA ARG A 244 26.13 -1.40 -2.06
C ARG A 244 25.42 -0.06 -1.90
N GLY A 245 24.25 -0.07 -1.25
CA GLY A 245 23.46 1.11 -0.95
C GLY A 245 22.88 1.82 -2.16
N LYS A 246 22.81 1.15 -3.33
CA LYS A 246 22.22 1.66 -4.57
C LYS A 246 20.80 1.12 -4.86
N GLY A 247 20.26 0.31 -3.96
CA GLY A 247 18.86 -0.12 -3.96
C GLY A 247 17.93 0.90 -3.33
N LEU A 248 16.74 0.46 -2.93
CA LEU A 248 15.69 1.31 -2.33
C LEU A 248 15.95 1.54 -0.83
N PRO A 249 15.47 2.65 -0.28
CA PRO A 249 15.55 2.90 1.15
C PRO A 249 14.63 1.94 1.91
N ARG A 250 15.01 1.62 3.13
CA ARG A 250 14.18 0.86 4.07
C ARG A 250 13.24 1.80 4.81
N VAL A 251 11.95 1.48 4.80
CA VAL A 251 10.96 2.29 5.49
C VAL A 251 11.16 2.18 7.00
N GLY A 252 11.47 3.30 7.66
CA GLY A 252 11.56 3.39 9.14
C GLY A 252 12.85 2.85 9.77
N GLU A 253 13.69 2.11 9.05
CA GLU A 253 14.87 1.45 9.64
C GLU A 253 16.19 2.16 9.32
N GLY A 254 16.19 3.11 8.44
CA GLY A 254 17.42 3.71 7.92
C GLY A 254 18.24 2.74 7.06
N GLY A 255 19.08 3.28 6.18
CA GLY A 255 19.86 2.51 5.23
C GLY A 255 19.11 2.27 3.92
N ARG A 256 19.80 1.58 3.00
CA ARG A 256 19.30 1.25 1.65
C ARG A 256 19.66 -0.18 1.32
N GLY A 257 18.87 -0.80 0.49
CA GLY A 257 19.21 -2.04 -0.18
C GLY A 257 20.35 -1.85 -1.19
N ASP A 258 20.67 -2.89 -1.91
CA ASP A 258 21.74 -2.92 -2.88
C ASP A 258 21.20 -3.04 -4.31
N LEU A 259 22.02 -2.67 -5.28
CA LEU A 259 21.74 -2.94 -6.68
C LEU A 259 22.63 -4.10 -7.15
N HIS A 260 21.98 -5.17 -7.56
CA HIS A 260 22.62 -6.36 -8.16
C HIS A 260 22.61 -6.20 -9.67
N VAL A 261 23.80 -6.01 -10.24
CA VAL A 261 23.98 -5.89 -11.68
C VAL A 261 24.33 -7.27 -12.25
N ARG A 262 23.37 -7.88 -12.93
CA ARG A 262 23.53 -9.19 -13.58
C ARG A 262 24.02 -9.00 -15.00
N VAL A 263 25.19 -9.54 -15.29
CA VAL A 263 25.80 -9.43 -16.62
C VAL A 263 25.14 -10.40 -17.60
N HIS A 264 24.81 -9.89 -18.76
CA HIS A 264 24.38 -10.67 -19.91
C HIS A 264 25.27 -10.37 -21.10
N VAL A 265 26.10 -11.35 -21.54
CA VAL A 265 26.93 -11.17 -22.71
C VAL A 265 26.08 -11.29 -23.97
N TRP A 266 25.99 -10.18 -24.69
CA TRP A 266 25.20 -10.09 -25.91
C TRP A 266 26.06 -10.44 -27.14
N THR A 267 25.55 -11.38 -27.93
CA THR A 267 26.16 -11.78 -29.22
C THR A 267 25.37 -11.14 -30.37
N PRO A 268 26.02 -10.36 -31.25
CA PRO A 268 25.34 -9.71 -32.36
C PRO A 268 24.81 -10.72 -33.36
N THR A 269 23.54 -10.60 -33.74
CA THR A 269 22.89 -11.47 -34.75
C THR A 269 23.15 -11.02 -36.20
N LYS A 270 23.48 -9.73 -36.39
CA LYS A 270 23.81 -9.14 -37.67
C LYS A 270 25.20 -8.55 -37.58
N LEU A 271 26.11 -8.99 -38.48
CA LEU A 271 27.49 -8.54 -38.57
C LEU A 271 27.71 -7.73 -39.83
N THR A 272 28.47 -6.66 -39.72
CA THR A 272 29.03 -5.98 -40.89
C THR A 272 30.14 -6.85 -41.50
N ALA A 273 30.52 -6.57 -42.78
CA ALA A 273 31.61 -7.31 -43.41
C ALA A 273 32.93 -7.18 -42.67
N GLU A 274 33.21 -6.01 -42.09
CA GLU A 274 34.40 -5.74 -41.31
C GLU A 274 34.39 -6.51 -39.97
N GLN A 275 33.25 -6.47 -39.25
CA GLN A 275 33.10 -7.24 -38.02
C GLN A 275 33.28 -8.74 -38.24
N ARG A 276 32.72 -9.27 -39.33
CA ARG A 276 32.89 -10.66 -39.72
C ARG A 276 34.37 -11.02 -39.96
N ALA A 277 35.09 -10.20 -40.73
CA ALA A 277 36.50 -10.43 -41.00
C ALA A 277 37.35 -10.45 -39.71
N LEU A 278 37.08 -9.52 -38.77
CA LEU A 278 37.78 -9.47 -37.48
C LEU A 278 37.47 -10.71 -36.60
N LEU A 279 36.22 -11.16 -36.58
CA LEU A 279 35.84 -12.35 -35.85
C LEU A 279 36.43 -13.63 -36.44
N GLU A 280 36.54 -13.71 -37.79
CA GLU A 280 37.21 -14.82 -38.48
C GLU A 280 38.73 -14.85 -38.18
N GLN A 281 39.36 -13.69 -38.03
CA GLN A 281 40.77 -13.61 -37.59
C GLN A 281 40.91 -14.06 -36.12
N LEU A 282 40.02 -13.59 -35.26
CA LEU A 282 39.99 -13.99 -33.83
C LEU A 282 39.84 -15.51 -33.68
N ALA A 283 38.91 -16.12 -34.43
CA ALA A 283 38.65 -17.56 -34.41
C ALA A 283 39.86 -18.42 -34.75
N LYS A 284 40.87 -17.89 -35.49
CA LYS A 284 42.11 -18.59 -35.83
C LYS A 284 43.08 -18.66 -34.67
N VAL A 285 42.99 -17.73 -33.71
CA VAL A 285 43.91 -17.63 -32.55
C VAL A 285 43.23 -17.97 -31.24
N GLU A 286 41.91 -18.15 -31.28
CA GLU A 286 41.09 -18.47 -30.11
C GLU A 286 41.31 -19.94 -29.69
N GLY A 287 41.51 -20.16 -28.38
CA GLY A 287 41.56 -21.49 -27.79
C GLY A 287 40.18 -22.11 -27.66
N SER A 288 40.11 -23.44 -27.57
CA SER A 288 38.84 -24.13 -27.27
C SER A 288 38.43 -23.90 -25.80
N PRO A 289 37.14 -23.57 -25.55
CA PRO A 289 36.64 -23.45 -24.18
C PRO A 289 36.87 -24.81 -23.43
N SER A 290 37.49 -24.77 -22.25
CA SER A 290 37.65 -25.96 -21.44
C SER A 290 36.31 -26.34 -20.77
N ALA A 291 35.97 -27.64 -20.77
CA ALA A 291 34.74 -28.15 -20.16
C ALA A 291 34.70 -27.87 -18.65
N ASP A 292 35.85 -27.64 -18.00
CA ASP A 292 35.96 -27.39 -16.58
C ASP A 292 35.61 -25.94 -16.16
N GLU A 293 35.66 -25.01 -17.09
CA GLU A 293 35.29 -23.60 -16.83
C GLU A 293 33.78 -23.36 -16.78
N HIS A 294 32.99 -24.27 -17.34
CA HIS A 294 31.53 -24.17 -17.44
C HIS A 294 30.74 -25.06 -16.47
N THR A 295 31.39 -25.70 -15.49
CA THR A 295 30.64 -26.51 -14.54
C THR A 295 29.71 -25.63 -13.70
N GLY A 296 28.41 -25.76 -13.95
CA GLY A 296 27.33 -25.01 -13.28
C GLY A 296 27.30 -25.07 -11.74
N LYS A 297 28.21 -25.86 -11.13
CA LYS A 297 28.42 -25.88 -9.68
C LYS A 297 28.96 -24.55 -9.15
N LYS A 298 29.92 -23.92 -9.84
CA LYS A 298 30.44 -22.59 -9.42
C LYS A 298 29.39 -21.48 -9.57
N PHE A 299 28.55 -21.57 -10.60
CA PHE A 299 27.44 -20.64 -10.80
C PHE A 299 26.43 -20.73 -9.65
N TRP A 300 26.02 -21.93 -9.25
CA TRP A 300 25.10 -22.13 -8.14
C TRP A 300 25.71 -21.81 -6.78
N GLU A 301 27.01 -21.94 -6.60
CA GLU A 301 27.74 -21.52 -5.40
C GLU A 301 27.83 -19.98 -5.32
N GLN A 302 28.10 -19.30 -6.41
CA GLN A 302 28.11 -17.84 -6.48
C GLN A 302 26.72 -17.24 -6.25
N LEU A 303 25.67 -17.85 -6.82
CA LEU A 303 24.28 -17.48 -6.52
C LEU A 303 23.93 -17.67 -5.04
N ARG A 304 24.31 -18.81 -4.45
CA ARG A 304 24.11 -19.02 -3.02
C ARG A 304 24.88 -18.02 -2.14
N GLN A 305 26.07 -17.64 -2.52
CA GLN A 305 26.85 -16.62 -1.79
C GLN A 305 26.28 -15.21 -1.97
N ALA A 306 25.72 -14.89 -3.12
CA ALA A 306 25.09 -13.59 -3.38
C ALA A 306 23.72 -13.44 -2.70
N PHE A 307 22.94 -14.52 -2.59
CA PHE A 307 21.59 -14.53 -2.04
C PHE A 307 21.43 -15.29 -0.71
N GLY A 308 22.53 -15.87 -0.19
CA GLY A 308 22.54 -16.61 1.05
C GLY A 308 22.59 -15.72 2.29
N ARG A 309 21.43 -15.37 2.79
CA ARG A 309 21.12 -15.14 4.20
C ARG A 309 19.83 -15.86 4.56
#